data_7725ecbcb447013e553a00a8d2bf490f
#
_entry.id   7725ecbcb447013e553a00a8d2bf490f
#
_cell.length_a   1.000
_cell.length_b   1.000
_cell.length_c   1.000
_cell.angle_alpha   90.00
_cell.angle_beta   90.00
_cell.angle_gamma   90.00
#
_symmetry.space_group_name_H-M   'P 1'
#
loop_
_entity.id
_entity.type
_entity.pdbx_description
1 polymer ?
#
loop_
_entity_poly.entity_id
_entity_poly.type
_entity_poly.pdbx_seq_one_letter_code
_entity_poly.pdbx_strand_id
1 'polypeptide(L)'
;MLKETYVCASCHAVYPSTPDIWRCPCGGLLNVDWERPAFSKEHIRSEWPGMWRYAGALPFHSENSVWKEITMGEGYTPLVPLSQEDPHTFVKVDYMMPTLSFKDRGAAVLIAKAKEWGVKKVIADSSGNAGTSIAAYAKRAQVECDIFLGAGTSPKKIAQIKAHEANIRMVDGTREDVAKAAQLAVQQEGTFYASHVFNPYFYEGTKTYAYEIWEQLRGVPDTLIIPAGNGTLLLGVYQGFCELLAEGLIEVLPKIVAVQAENCAPLAQAFHEQCLEKVTVQNKGTIAEGIAIAAPERATQILHAIKQTNGYIVTANEKEIKAAHTALAAKGFYVEPTTAANYAGYLKHEKAAHELIVMPLCGAGLKAV
;
A
#
# COMPACT_ATOMS: atom_id res chain seq x y z
N MET A 1 7.21 25.63 9.08
CA MET A 1 6.95 24.17 9.11
C MET A 1 5.49 23.98 8.75
N LEU A 2 5.15 22.99 7.92
CA LEU A 2 3.76 22.59 7.70
C LEU A 2 3.16 22.20 9.06
N LYS A 3 1.94 22.66 9.33
CA LYS A 3 1.24 22.27 10.55
C LYS A 3 0.62 20.90 10.32
N GLU A 4 1.33 19.87 10.76
CA GLU A 4 0.90 18.48 10.64
C GLU A 4 0.54 17.94 12.00
N THR A 5 -0.53 17.16 12.08
CA THR A 5 -0.97 16.48 13.30
C THR A 5 -1.33 15.03 13.01
N TYR A 6 -1.23 14.19 14.01
CA TYR A 6 -1.84 12.87 13.98
C TYR A 6 -3.22 12.93 14.62
N VAL A 7 -4.19 12.31 13.95
CA VAL A 7 -5.55 12.17 14.46
C VAL A 7 -5.87 10.69 14.63
N CYS A 8 -6.31 10.32 15.83
CA CYS A 8 -6.70 8.94 16.11
C CYS A 8 -8.01 8.59 15.39
N ALA A 9 -8.02 7.50 14.63
CA ALA A 9 -9.21 7.01 13.92
C ALA A 9 -10.33 6.51 14.85
N SER A 10 -10.02 6.19 16.13
CA SER A 10 -10.97 5.61 17.06
C SER A 10 -11.53 6.64 18.06
N CYS A 11 -10.65 7.41 18.72
CA CYS A 11 -11.07 8.36 19.77
C CYS A 11 -10.95 9.82 19.36
N HIS A 12 -10.50 10.11 18.14
CA HIS A 12 -10.32 11.44 17.56
C HIS A 12 -9.34 12.36 18.31
N ALA A 13 -8.55 11.81 19.24
CA ALA A 13 -7.51 12.59 19.90
C ALA A 13 -6.45 13.04 18.90
N VAL A 14 -5.99 14.29 19.06
CA VAL A 14 -5.03 14.94 18.18
C VAL A 14 -3.66 15.02 18.87
N TYR A 15 -2.61 14.68 18.14
CA TYR A 15 -1.23 14.67 18.60
C TYR A 15 -0.33 15.45 17.64
N PRO A 16 0.78 16.03 18.12
CA PRO A 16 1.79 16.55 17.22
C PRO A 16 2.34 15.39 16.36
N SER A 17 2.63 15.69 15.10
CA SER A 17 3.25 14.73 14.19
C SER A 17 4.74 14.64 14.49
N THR A 18 5.14 13.63 15.26
CA THR A 18 6.52 13.39 15.71
C THR A 18 6.96 11.95 15.46
N PRO A 19 8.26 11.67 15.36
CA PRO A 19 8.76 10.34 14.98
C PRO A 19 8.52 9.25 16.03
N ASP A 20 8.28 9.61 17.29
CA ASP A 20 8.10 8.69 18.42
C ASP A 20 6.64 8.23 18.59
N ILE A 21 5.68 8.93 17.97
CA ILE A 21 4.24 8.60 18.06
C ILE A 21 3.84 7.77 16.84
N TRP A 22 3.50 6.51 17.04
CA TRP A 22 3.04 5.61 15.97
C TRP A 22 1.67 4.97 16.26
N ARG A 23 1.15 5.10 17.49
CA ARG A 23 -0.15 4.60 17.89
C ARG A 23 -0.76 5.46 18.98
N CYS A 24 -2.07 5.60 18.99
CA CYS A 24 -2.79 6.31 20.06
C CYS A 24 -2.74 5.51 21.37
N PRO A 25 -2.65 6.13 22.55
CA PRO A 25 -2.76 5.44 23.85
C PRO A 25 -4.06 4.65 24.02
N CYS A 26 -5.15 5.00 23.33
CA CYS A 26 -6.38 4.19 23.32
C CYS A 26 -6.26 2.88 22.50
N GLY A 27 -5.11 2.65 21.86
CA GLY A 27 -4.89 1.52 20.96
C GLY A 27 -5.35 1.78 19.52
N GLY A 28 -5.96 2.92 19.23
CA GLY A 28 -6.40 3.30 17.88
C GLY A 28 -5.25 3.63 16.92
N LEU A 29 -5.52 3.52 15.63
CA LEU A 29 -4.59 3.85 14.55
C LEU A 29 -4.60 5.36 14.28
N LEU A 30 -3.49 5.86 13.78
CA LEU A 30 -3.32 7.27 13.47
C LEU A 30 -3.50 7.53 11.96
N ASN A 31 -4.08 8.68 11.65
CA ASN A 31 -4.07 9.29 10.32
C ASN A 31 -3.29 10.61 10.41
N VAL A 32 -2.74 11.07 9.28
CA VAL A 32 -2.14 12.41 9.18
C VAL A 32 -3.23 13.39 8.79
N ASP A 33 -3.30 14.49 9.54
CA ASP A 33 -4.04 15.68 9.15
C ASP A 33 -3.08 16.85 8.98
N TRP A 34 -3.19 17.57 7.86
CA TRP A 34 -2.33 18.70 7.53
C TRP A 34 -3.04 19.68 6.58
N GLU A 35 -2.66 20.93 6.65
CA GLU A 35 -3.20 21.98 5.77
C GLU A 35 -2.70 21.73 4.34
N ARG A 36 -3.52 21.03 3.55
CA ARG A 36 -3.23 20.78 2.15
C ARG A 36 -3.49 22.04 1.33
N PRO A 37 -2.54 22.47 0.51
CA PRO A 37 -2.82 23.48 -0.49
C PRO A 37 -3.84 22.92 -1.50
N ALA A 38 -4.65 23.80 -2.09
CA ALA A 38 -5.54 23.42 -3.17
C ALA A 38 -4.75 22.68 -4.27
N PHE A 39 -5.27 21.56 -4.73
CA PHE A 39 -4.64 20.74 -5.75
C PHE A 39 -5.41 20.84 -7.07
N SER A 40 -4.71 21.06 -8.17
CA SER A 40 -5.28 21.08 -9.52
C SER A 40 -4.26 20.53 -10.53
N LYS A 41 -4.66 20.37 -11.78
CA LYS A 41 -3.74 19.95 -12.86
C LYS A 41 -2.52 20.85 -13.01
N GLU A 42 -2.63 22.13 -12.70
CA GLU A 42 -1.56 23.12 -12.78
C GLU A 42 -0.48 22.93 -11.70
N HIS A 43 -0.81 22.21 -10.62
CA HIS A 43 0.12 21.88 -9.54
C HIS A 43 0.94 20.62 -9.84
N ILE A 44 0.64 19.90 -10.93
CA ILE A 44 1.41 18.73 -11.36
C ILE A 44 2.74 19.21 -11.97
N ARG A 45 3.82 18.77 -11.36
CA ARG A 45 5.19 19.09 -11.80
C ARG A 45 5.72 17.94 -12.69
N SER A 46 5.37 17.97 -13.96
CA SER A 46 5.74 16.91 -14.90
C SER A 46 7.24 16.72 -15.09
N GLU A 47 8.02 17.74 -14.77
CA GLU A 47 9.49 17.71 -14.74
C GLU A 47 10.09 16.94 -13.55
N TRP A 48 9.29 16.62 -12.54
CA TRP A 48 9.74 15.83 -11.38
C TRP A 48 9.52 14.34 -11.62
N PRO A 49 10.43 13.47 -11.11
CA PRO A 49 10.39 12.05 -11.40
C PRO A 49 9.21 11.34 -10.71
N GLY A 50 8.62 10.40 -11.42
CA GLY A 50 7.65 9.46 -10.88
C GLY A 50 6.47 10.13 -10.18
N MET A 51 6.15 9.63 -8.98
CA MET A 51 5.03 10.13 -8.16
C MET A 51 5.30 11.52 -7.54
N TRP A 52 6.55 11.95 -7.50
CA TRP A 52 6.93 13.25 -6.91
C TRP A 52 6.41 14.43 -7.72
N ARG A 53 5.96 14.20 -8.95
CA ARG A 53 5.20 15.19 -9.73
C ARG A 53 3.97 15.72 -8.97
N TYR A 54 3.47 14.96 -8.00
CA TYR A 54 2.37 15.32 -7.10
C TYR A 54 2.84 15.80 -5.73
N ALA A 55 4.09 16.19 -5.57
CA ALA A 55 4.64 16.56 -4.25
C ALA A 55 3.88 17.73 -3.58
N GLY A 56 3.20 18.59 -4.36
CA GLY A 56 2.30 19.62 -3.82
C GLY A 56 1.08 19.05 -3.05
N ALA A 57 0.70 17.80 -3.32
CA ALA A 57 -0.35 17.09 -2.60
C ALA A 57 0.20 16.12 -1.53
N LEU A 58 1.51 16.15 -1.25
CA LEU A 58 2.17 15.34 -0.25
C LEU A 58 2.64 16.22 0.92
N PRO A 59 2.74 15.66 2.15
CA PRO A 59 3.07 16.45 3.36
C PRO A 59 4.56 16.84 3.42
N PHE A 60 5.03 17.59 2.42
CA PHE A 60 6.39 18.09 2.33
C PHE A 60 6.43 19.56 1.96
N HIS A 61 7.42 20.28 2.46
CA HIS A 61 7.72 21.62 1.96
C HIS A 61 8.29 21.57 0.53
N SER A 62 7.73 22.35 -0.37
CA SER A 62 7.99 22.28 -1.80
C SER A 62 9.44 22.56 -2.23
N GLU A 63 10.17 23.40 -1.50
CA GLU A 63 11.45 23.94 -1.99
C GLU A 63 12.70 23.19 -1.51
N ASN A 64 12.68 22.63 -0.29
CA ASN A 64 13.84 21.96 0.32
C ASN A 64 13.54 20.52 0.73
N SER A 65 12.82 19.81 -0.10
CA SER A 65 12.34 18.49 0.26
C SER A 65 13.44 17.43 0.15
N VAL A 66 13.72 16.76 1.25
CA VAL A 66 14.68 15.64 1.34
C VAL A 66 14.35 14.48 0.39
N TRP A 67 13.11 14.41 -0.11
CA TRP A 67 12.71 13.39 -1.08
C TRP A 67 13.55 13.44 -2.37
N LYS A 68 14.07 14.61 -2.76
CA LYS A 68 14.92 14.77 -3.94
C LYS A 68 16.22 13.98 -3.85
N GLU A 69 16.72 13.76 -2.63
CA GLU A 69 17.94 12.97 -2.39
C GLU A 69 17.64 11.46 -2.34
N ILE A 70 16.38 11.09 -2.05
CA ILE A 70 15.97 9.71 -1.77
C ILE A 70 15.33 9.04 -2.98
N THR A 71 14.62 9.82 -3.80
CA THR A 71 13.86 9.26 -4.93
C THR A 71 14.74 8.40 -5.85
N MET A 72 14.16 7.31 -6.32
CA MET A 72 14.69 6.43 -7.36
C MET A 72 13.83 6.46 -8.62
N GLY A 73 12.92 7.45 -8.73
CA GLY A 73 11.99 7.59 -9.84
C GLY A 73 10.72 6.76 -9.71
N GLU A 74 10.38 6.33 -8.50
CA GLU A 74 9.19 5.55 -8.18
C GLU A 74 7.88 6.27 -8.55
N GLY A 75 6.90 5.50 -8.96
CA GLY A 75 5.60 6.00 -9.40
C GLY A 75 5.55 6.39 -10.88
N TYR A 76 4.43 6.97 -11.28
CA TYR A 76 4.05 7.25 -12.66
C TYR A 76 4.25 6.04 -13.59
N THR A 77 3.90 4.89 -13.05
CA THR A 77 4.02 3.61 -13.75
C THR A 77 3.09 3.54 -14.94
N PRO A 78 3.40 2.69 -15.95
CA PRO A 78 2.52 2.54 -17.10
C PRO A 78 1.10 2.11 -16.71
N LEU A 79 0.12 2.70 -17.38
CA LEU A 79 -1.28 2.28 -17.39
C LEU A 79 -1.58 1.79 -18.80
N VAL A 80 -1.75 0.49 -18.96
CA VAL A 80 -1.89 -0.15 -20.28
C VAL A 80 -3.14 -1.02 -20.35
N PRO A 81 -3.76 -1.20 -21.53
CA PRO A 81 -4.87 -2.14 -21.70
C PRO A 81 -4.45 -3.56 -21.28
N LEU A 82 -5.35 -4.30 -20.67
CA LEU A 82 -5.12 -5.70 -20.28
C LEU A 82 -4.86 -6.61 -21.49
N SER A 83 -5.62 -6.40 -22.56
CA SER A 83 -5.45 -7.08 -23.85
C SER A 83 -6.20 -6.32 -24.96
N GLN A 84 -5.99 -6.72 -26.21
CA GLN A 84 -6.71 -6.14 -27.34
C GLN A 84 -8.21 -6.50 -27.33
N GLU A 85 -8.55 -7.66 -26.79
CA GLU A 85 -9.93 -8.13 -26.67
C GLU A 85 -10.69 -7.44 -25.53
N ASP A 86 -9.99 -6.81 -24.61
CA ASP A 86 -10.57 -6.08 -23.48
C ASP A 86 -9.99 -4.67 -23.35
N PRO A 87 -10.34 -3.75 -24.25
CA PRO A 87 -9.75 -2.41 -24.30
C PRO A 87 -10.24 -1.47 -23.20
N HIS A 88 -11.29 -1.83 -22.45
CA HIS A 88 -11.83 -1.05 -21.34
C HIS A 88 -11.29 -1.51 -19.97
N THR A 89 -10.47 -2.55 -19.94
CA THR A 89 -9.78 -2.96 -18.71
C THR A 89 -8.30 -2.62 -18.81
N PHE A 90 -7.83 -1.82 -17.86
CA PHE A 90 -6.46 -1.38 -17.78
C PHE A 90 -5.73 -2.01 -16.60
N VAL A 91 -4.44 -2.22 -16.75
CA VAL A 91 -3.55 -2.64 -15.69
C VAL A 91 -2.52 -1.54 -15.40
N LYS A 92 -2.39 -1.21 -14.12
CA LYS A 92 -1.37 -0.28 -13.62
C LYS A 92 -0.14 -1.07 -13.21
N VAL A 93 0.98 -0.91 -13.95
CA VAL A 93 2.14 -1.81 -13.90
C VAL A 93 3.09 -1.41 -12.77
N ASP A 94 2.62 -1.49 -11.52
CA ASP A 94 3.36 -1.07 -10.34
C ASP A 94 4.56 -1.99 -9.99
N TYR A 95 4.67 -3.15 -10.60
CA TYR A 95 5.89 -3.97 -10.47
C TYR A 95 7.11 -3.39 -11.23
N MET A 96 6.93 -2.34 -12.04
CA MET A 96 8.05 -1.60 -12.65
C MET A 96 8.70 -0.58 -11.71
N MET A 97 8.39 -0.64 -10.45
CA MET A 97 9.02 0.17 -9.40
C MET A 97 10.47 -0.29 -9.09
N PRO A 98 11.30 0.56 -8.45
CA PRO A 98 12.71 0.24 -8.14
C PRO A 98 12.91 -1.07 -7.38
N THR A 99 12.04 -1.40 -6.42
CA THR A 99 12.07 -2.70 -5.71
C THR A 99 11.02 -3.69 -6.21
N LEU A 100 10.52 -3.49 -7.43
CA LEU A 100 9.60 -4.38 -8.15
C LEU A 100 8.25 -4.58 -7.45
N SER A 101 7.75 -3.57 -6.72
CA SER A 101 6.41 -3.59 -6.14
C SER A 101 5.86 -2.20 -5.81
N PHE A 102 4.53 -2.06 -5.73
CA PHE A 102 3.84 -0.83 -5.36
C PHE A 102 4.25 -0.26 -3.99
N LYS A 103 4.90 -1.07 -3.15
CA LYS A 103 5.32 -0.67 -1.80
C LYS A 103 6.29 0.50 -1.81
N ASP A 104 6.98 0.71 -2.91
CA ASP A 104 7.91 1.83 -3.09
C ASP A 104 7.22 3.18 -2.96
N ARG A 105 5.96 3.31 -3.37
CA ARG A 105 5.17 4.53 -3.18
C ARG A 105 5.14 4.96 -1.71
N GLY A 106 4.72 4.02 -0.85
CA GLY A 106 4.61 4.28 0.59
C GLY A 106 5.95 4.40 1.28
N ALA A 107 6.90 3.53 0.95
CA ALA A 107 8.22 3.52 1.57
C ALA A 107 9.01 4.80 1.27
N ALA A 108 8.94 5.32 0.05
CA ALA A 108 9.61 6.56 -0.35
C ALA A 108 9.13 7.76 0.48
N VAL A 109 7.81 7.94 0.63
CA VAL A 109 7.24 9.03 1.44
C VAL A 109 7.54 8.84 2.93
N LEU A 110 7.38 7.64 3.45
CA LEU A 110 7.64 7.31 4.86
C LEU A 110 9.10 7.59 5.24
N ILE A 111 10.05 7.13 4.44
CA ILE A 111 11.47 7.32 4.72
C ILE A 111 11.91 8.77 4.47
N ALA A 112 11.35 9.44 3.46
CA ALA A 112 11.59 10.86 3.27
C ALA A 112 11.14 11.68 4.50
N LYS A 113 9.98 11.34 5.08
CA LYS A 113 9.49 11.99 6.31
C LYS A 113 10.37 11.68 7.51
N ALA A 114 10.79 10.43 7.69
CA ALA A 114 11.74 10.07 8.73
C ALA A 114 13.06 10.86 8.63
N LYS A 115 13.61 11.01 7.41
CA LYS A 115 14.82 11.81 7.18
C LYS A 115 14.59 13.30 7.44
N GLU A 116 13.45 13.86 7.04
CA GLU A 116 13.08 15.25 7.32
C GLU A 116 13.06 15.55 8.84
N TRP A 117 12.62 14.59 9.65
CA TRP A 117 12.66 14.68 11.11
C TRP A 117 14.04 14.39 11.72
N GLY A 118 15.06 14.10 10.91
CA GLY A 118 16.41 13.80 11.38
C GLY A 118 16.56 12.43 12.02
N VAL A 119 15.61 11.51 11.79
CA VAL A 119 15.68 10.11 12.27
C VAL A 119 16.93 9.45 11.74
N LYS A 120 17.68 8.77 12.64
CA LYS A 120 18.94 8.08 12.31
C LYS A 120 18.75 6.60 12.08
N LYS A 121 17.70 6.02 12.65
CA LYS A 121 17.41 4.59 12.59
C LYS A 121 15.92 4.35 12.48
N VAL A 122 15.53 3.36 11.68
CA VAL A 122 14.13 2.88 11.55
C VAL A 122 14.04 1.39 11.83
N ILE A 123 12.89 0.97 12.35
CA ILE A 123 12.55 -0.43 12.57
C ILE A 123 11.30 -0.77 11.76
N ALA A 124 11.30 -1.94 11.07
CA ALA A 124 10.13 -2.50 10.41
C ALA A 124 10.00 -4.01 10.63
N ASP A 125 8.81 -4.57 10.41
CA ASP A 125 8.44 -5.96 10.71
C ASP A 125 7.88 -6.73 9.50
N SER A 126 8.43 -6.51 8.33
CA SER A 126 7.95 -7.16 7.11
C SER A 126 9.06 -7.92 6.37
N SER A 127 8.84 -9.21 6.13
CA SER A 127 9.72 -10.05 5.31
C SER A 127 9.46 -9.94 3.79
N GLY A 128 8.35 -9.32 3.38
CA GLY A 128 7.92 -9.22 1.98
C GLY A 128 8.29 -7.90 1.32
N ASN A 129 7.46 -7.52 0.35
CA ASN A 129 7.65 -6.32 -0.45
C ASN A 129 7.84 -5.03 0.38
N ALA A 130 7.13 -4.88 1.49
CA ALA A 130 7.27 -3.71 2.34
C ALA A 130 8.65 -3.63 3.03
N GLY A 131 9.14 -4.75 3.59
CA GLY A 131 10.47 -4.77 4.22
C GLY A 131 11.59 -4.51 3.23
N THR A 132 11.53 -5.12 2.04
CA THR A 132 12.50 -4.86 0.96
C THR A 132 12.50 -3.39 0.55
N SER A 133 11.31 -2.80 0.35
CA SER A 133 11.17 -1.41 -0.05
C SER A 133 11.67 -0.45 1.05
N ILE A 134 11.28 -0.66 2.32
CA ILE A 134 11.76 0.15 3.45
C ILE A 134 13.28 0.08 3.56
N ALA A 135 13.88 -1.11 3.46
CA ALA A 135 15.34 -1.28 3.51
C ALA A 135 16.04 -0.51 2.38
N ALA A 136 15.52 -0.60 1.14
CA ALA A 136 16.07 0.10 -0.02
C ALA A 136 16.06 1.63 0.16
N TYR A 137 14.91 2.20 0.54
CA TYR A 137 14.78 3.64 0.73
C TYR A 137 15.53 4.14 1.98
N ALA A 138 15.59 3.35 3.06
CA ALA A 138 16.40 3.68 4.24
C ALA A 138 17.89 3.75 3.88
N LYS A 139 18.40 2.77 3.09
CA LYS A 139 19.78 2.81 2.58
C LYS A 139 20.03 4.04 1.73
N ARG A 140 19.11 4.36 0.81
CA ARG A 140 19.18 5.55 -0.04
C ARG A 140 19.21 6.84 0.77
N ALA A 141 18.43 6.89 1.86
CA ALA A 141 18.37 8.03 2.79
C ALA A 141 19.54 8.10 3.76
N GLN A 142 20.45 7.13 3.77
CA GLN A 142 21.51 6.98 4.78
C GLN A 142 20.97 6.88 6.22
N VAL A 143 19.86 6.17 6.37
CA VAL A 143 19.21 5.88 7.65
C VAL A 143 19.43 4.41 7.97
N GLU A 144 19.88 4.10 9.19
CA GLU A 144 20.02 2.72 9.65
C GLU A 144 18.66 2.01 9.65
N CYS A 145 18.62 0.74 9.26
CA CYS A 145 17.39 0.00 9.13
C CYS A 145 17.50 -1.39 9.77
N ASP A 146 16.65 -1.65 10.76
CA ASP A 146 16.48 -2.98 11.34
C ASP A 146 15.16 -3.58 10.82
N ILE A 147 15.24 -4.79 10.26
CA ILE A 147 14.07 -5.53 9.78
C ILE A 147 13.88 -6.77 10.66
N PHE A 148 12.75 -6.82 11.36
CA PHE A 148 12.33 -7.98 12.14
C PHE A 148 11.67 -9.02 11.25
N LEU A 149 12.14 -10.25 11.30
CA LEU A 149 11.70 -11.35 10.44
C LEU A 149 11.44 -12.61 11.27
N GLY A 150 10.43 -13.39 10.88
CA GLY A 150 10.23 -14.73 11.45
C GLY A 150 11.33 -15.71 11.01
N ALA A 151 11.70 -16.63 11.88
CA ALA A 151 12.73 -17.65 11.63
C ALA A 151 12.46 -18.50 10.37
N GLY A 152 11.18 -18.65 9.98
CA GLY A 152 10.76 -19.35 8.75
C GLY A 152 10.84 -18.53 7.47
N THR A 153 11.37 -17.30 7.50
CA THR A 153 11.51 -16.47 6.29
C THR A 153 12.48 -17.08 5.29
N SER A 154 12.07 -17.18 4.02
CA SER A 154 12.89 -17.81 2.98
C SER A 154 14.24 -17.09 2.80
N PRO A 155 15.33 -17.85 2.51
CA PRO A 155 16.64 -17.26 2.28
C PRO A 155 16.67 -16.18 1.19
N LYS A 156 15.84 -16.32 0.15
CA LYS A 156 15.74 -15.33 -0.95
C LYS A 156 15.22 -13.98 -0.45
N LYS A 157 14.16 -13.97 0.38
CA LYS A 157 13.63 -12.75 0.97
C LYS A 157 14.65 -12.07 1.90
N ILE A 158 15.35 -12.88 2.69
CA ILE A 158 16.43 -12.39 3.55
C ILE A 158 17.55 -11.76 2.71
N ALA A 159 17.96 -12.43 1.63
CA ALA A 159 19.00 -11.93 0.72
C ALA A 159 18.62 -10.59 0.07
N GLN A 160 17.37 -10.42 -0.34
CA GLN A 160 16.89 -9.15 -0.91
C GLN A 160 16.99 -7.99 0.11
N ILE A 161 16.61 -8.22 1.37
CA ILE A 161 16.71 -7.21 2.41
C ILE A 161 18.17 -6.91 2.76
N LYS A 162 19.00 -7.93 2.90
CA LYS A 162 20.44 -7.79 3.17
C LYS A 162 21.21 -7.07 2.07
N ALA A 163 20.77 -7.19 0.81
CA ALA A 163 21.37 -6.46 -0.32
C ALA A 163 21.31 -4.93 -0.14
N HIS A 164 20.37 -4.45 0.65
CA HIS A 164 20.25 -3.02 1.02
C HIS A 164 20.93 -2.69 2.37
N GLU A 165 21.81 -3.58 2.87
CA GLU A 165 22.55 -3.41 4.13
C GLU A 165 21.68 -3.21 5.37
N ALA A 166 20.42 -3.67 5.34
CA ALA A 166 19.58 -3.63 6.54
C ALA A 166 19.98 -4.74 7.52
N ASN A 167 19.94 -4.43 8.81
CA ASN A 167 20.17 -5.39 9.88
C ASN A 167 18.96 -6.32 10.01
N ILE A 168 19.22 -7.62 10.09
CA ILE A 168 18.17 -8.63 10.27
C ILE A 168 18.07 -8.99 11.76
N ARG A 169 16.85 -8.83 12.31
CA ARG A 169 16.48 -9.27 13.65
C ARG A 169 15.54 -10.48 13.52
N MET A 170 16.10 -11.69 13.73
CA MET A 170 15.31 -12.93 13.65
C MET A 170 14.48 -13.12 14.91
N VAL A 171 13.22 -13.50 14.76
CA VAL A 171 12.28 -13.76 15.84
C VAL A 171 11.65 -15.14 15.64
N ASP A 172 11.66 -15.95 16.70
CA ASP A 172 10.94 -17.23 16.70
C ASP A 172 9.45 -17.00 16.95
N GLY A 173 8.60 -17.80 16.31
CA GLY A 173 7.16 -17.74 16.50
C GLY A 173 6.37 -17.30 15.28
N THR A 174 5.20 -16.75 15.52
CA THR A 174 4.23 -16.31 14.51
C THR A 174 4.56 -14.93 13.94
N ARG A 175 3.82 -14.52 12.91
CA ARG A 175 3.89 -13.15 12.39
C ARG A 175 3.56 -12.10 13.47
N GLU A 176 2.62 -12.41 14.34
CA GLU A 176 2.20 -11.57 15.46
C GLU A 176 3.33 -11.42 16.48
N ASP A 177 4.13 -12.47 16.73
CA ASP A 177 5.29 -12.42 17.63
C ASP A 177 6.39 -11.54 17.03
N VAL A 178 6.61 -11.61 15.73
CA VAL A 178 7.54 -10.70 15.02
C VAL A 178 7.11 -9.25 15.17
N ALA A 179 5.82 -8.95 14.95
CA ALA A 179 5.28 -7.60 15.10
C ALA A 179 5.42 -7.07 16.54
N LYS A 180 5.11 -7.90 17.54
CA LYS A 180 5.28 -7.55 18.97
C LYS A 180 6.74 -7.28 19.32
N ALA A 181 7.67 -8.11 18.84
CA ALA A 181 9.09 -7.92 19.07
C ALA A 181 9.61 -6.60 18.48
N ALA A 182 9.18 -6.28 17.25
CA ALA A 182 9.52 -5.01 16.61
C ALA A 182 8.94 -3.80 17.38
N GLN A 183 7.68 -3.86 17.79
CA GLN A 183 7.03 -2.80 18.58
C GLN A 183 7.71 -2.59 19.93
N LEU A 184 8.10 -3.68 20.60
CA LEU A 184 8.84 -3.60 21.85
C LEU A 184 10.21 -2.95 21.65
N ALA A 185 10.95 -3.32 20.60
CA ALA A 185 12.23 -2.70 20.26
C ALA A 185 12.06 -1.20 19.96
N VAL A 186 11.03 -0.81 19.22
CA VAL A 186 10.71 0.60 18.95
C VAL A 186 10.53 1.38 20.25
N GLN A 187 9.80 0.83 21.22
CA GLN A 187 9.57 1.48 22.52
C GLN A 187 10.83 1.57 23.36
N GLN A 188 11.63 0.48 23.41
CA GLN A 188 12.86 0.41 24.22
C GLN A 188 13.98 1.28 23.65
N GLU A 189 14.11 1.34 22.34
CA GLU A 189 15.17 2.08 21.66
C GLU A 189 14.77 3.54 21.35
N GLY A 190 13.50 3.92 21.54
CA GLY A 190 12.98 5.23 21.15
C GLY A 190 13.12 5.49 19.65
N THR A 191 12.94 4.45 18.83
CA THR A 191 13.28 4.45 17.41
C THR A 191 12.01 4.59 16.56
N PHE A 192 12.14 5.17 15.38
CA PHE A 192 11.03 5.35 14.44
C PHE A 192 10.50 4.01 13.92
N TYR A 193 9.19 3.79 14.08
CA TYR A 193 8.52 2.60 13.55
C TYR A 193 8.10 2.82 12.09
N ALA A 194 8.89 2.31 11.16
CA ALA A 194 8.64 2.35 9.73
C ALA A 194 7.65 1.27 9.27
N SER A 195 6.55 1.13 10.00
CA SER A 195 5.52 0.14 9.68
C SER A 195 4.63 0.63 8.54
N HIS A 196 4.54 -0.18 7.47
CA HIS A 196 3.63 0.08 6.37
C HIS A 196 2.14 0.01 6.75
N VAL A 197 1.81 -0.55 7.94
CA VAL A 197 0.44 -0.69 8.43
C VAL A 197 0.08 0.44 9.40
N PHE A 198 0.97 0.74 10.35
CA PHE A 198 0.69 1.70 11.41
C PHE A 198 1.02 3.13 11.01
N ASN A 199 2.11 3.34 10.28
CA ASN A 199 2.56 4.70 9.97
C ASN A 199 1.71 5.34 8.84
N PRO A 200 1.02 6.46 9.12
CA PRO A 200 0.10 7.06 8.15
C PRO A 200 0.79 7.67 6.93
N TYR A 201 2.06 8.06 7.01
CA TYR A 201 2.80 8.57 5.84
C TYR A 201 3.00 7.53 4.73
N PHE A 202 2.87 6.24 5.06
CA PHE A 202 2.88 5.22 4.02
C PHE A 202 1.68 5.35 3.08
N TYR A 203 0.52 5.75 3.61
CA TYR A 203 -0.71 5.96 2.84
C TYR A 203 -0.64 7.24 2.02
N GLU A 204 0.05 8.27 2.50
CA GLU A 204 0.34 9.47 1.72
C GLU A 204 1.13 9.15 0.43
N GLY A 205 2.02 8.17 0.48
CA GLY A 205 2.72 7.67 -0.71
C GLY A 205 1.79 6.86 -1.63
N THR A 206 1.02 5.92 -1.08
CA THR A 206 0.16 5.05 -1.90
C THR A 206 -1.04 5.78 -2.50
N LYS A 207 -1.48 6.93 -1.96
CA LYS A 207 -2.55 7.74 -2.57
C LYS A 207 -2.19 8.29 -3.96
N THR A 208 -0.89 8.44 -4.26
CA THR A 208 -0.42 8.90 -5.58
C THR A 208 -0.87 7.98 -6.72
N TYR A 209 -1.18 6.72 -6.42
CA TYR A 209 -1.78 5.79 -7.38
C TYR A 209 -3.08 6.33 -7.98
N ALA A 210 -3.94 6.96 -7.17
CA ALA A 210 -5.18 7.57 -7.62
C ALA A 210 -4.93 8.77 -8.53
N TYR A 211 -3.97 9.64 -8.17
CA TYR A 211 -3.61 10.80 -8.96
C TYR A 211 -3.07 10.41 -10.34
N GLU A 212 -2.23 9.37 -10.39
CA GLU A 212 -1.69 8.85 -11.65
C GLU A 212 -2.78 8.29 -12.56
N ILE A 213 -3.71 7.52 -12.02
CA ILE A 213 -4.86 7.01 -12.80
C ILE A 213 -5.67 8.16 -13.36
N TRP A 214 -6.02 9.14 -12.52
CA TRP A 214 -6.78 10.32 -12.93
C TRP A 214 -6.07 11.12 -14.02
N GLU A 215 -4.76 11.35 -13.90
CA GLU A 215 -3.98 12.05 -14.89
C GLU A 215 -3.89 11.25 -16.21
N GLN A 216 -3.56 9.96 -16.14
CA GLN A 216 -3.34 9.10 -17.30
C GLN A 216 -4.63 8.79 -18.07
N LEU A 217 -5.75 8.58 -17.37
CA LEU A 217 -7.06 8.40 -18.00
C LEU A 217 -7.72 9.72 -18.41
N ARG A 218 -7.23 10.85 -17.90
CA ARG A 218 -7.89 12.18 -17.98
C ARG A 218 -9.31 12.14 -17.40
N GLY A 219 -9.52 11.30 -16.41
CA GLY A 219 -10.81 11.03 -15.78
C GLY A 219 -10.71 9.99 -14.67
N VAL A 220 -11.83 9.45 -14.26
CA VAL A 220 -11.94 8.43 -13.22
C VAL A 220 -12.43 7.11 -13.83
N PRO A 221 -11.89 5.94 -13.41
CA PRO A 221 -12.45 4.66 -13.82
C PRO A 221 -13.78 4.39 -13.13
N ASP A 222 -14.64 3.56 -13.73
CA ASP A 222 -15.88 3.12 -13.08
C ASP A 222 -15.58 2.21 -11.89
N THR A 223 -14.60 1.31 -12.06
CA THR A 223 -14.28 0.31 -11.04
C THR A 223 -12.77 0.11 -10.90
N LEU A 224 -12.36 -0.02 -9.64
CA LEU A 224 -11.00 -0.44 -9.23
C LEU A 224 -11.10 -1.82 -8.59
N ILE A 225 -10.30 -2.77 -9.05
CA ILE A 225 -10.22 -4.12 -8.45
C ILE A 225 -8.86 -4.27 -7.80
N ILE A 226 -8.82 -4.35 -6.46
CA ILE A 226 -7.59 -4.21 -5.67
C ILE A 226 -7.44 -5.38 -4.68
N PRO A 227 -6.25 -6.04 -4.61
CA PRO A 227 -6.03 -7.09 -3.63
C PRO A 227 -5.90 -6.50 -2.22
N ALA A 228 -6.57 -7.09 -1.23
CA ALA A 228 -6.66 -6.54 0.12
C ALA A 228 -6.18 -7.52 1.20
N GLY A 229 -4.99 -7.26 1.76
CA GLY A 229 -4.53 -7.79 3.03
C GLY A 229 -4.68 -6.73 4.13
N ASN A 230 -3.59 -6.03 4.48
CA ASN A 230 -3.63 -4.86 5.37
C ASN A 230 -4.21 -3.58 4.71
N GLY A 231 -4.61 -3.64 3.45
CA GLY A 231 -5.27 -2.54 2.75
C GLY A 231 -4.40 -1.34 2.39
N THR A 232 -3.08 -1.47 2.41
CA THR A 232 -2.17 -0.32 2.22
C THR A 232 -2.29 0.36 0.85
N LEU A 233 -2.59 -0.38 -0.21
CA LEU A 233 -2.88 0.21 -1.51
C LEU A 233 -4.33 0.72 -1.56
N LEU A 234 -5.29 -0.10 -1.16
CA LEU A 234 -6.71 0.23 -1.20
C LEU A 234 -7.03 1.53 -0.45
N LEU A 235 -6.53 1.67 0.77
CA LEU A 235 -6.76 2.87 1.59
C LEU A 235 -6.07 4.11 1.00
N GLY A 236 -4.84 3.99 0.50
CA GLY A 236 -4.19 5.10 -0.18
C GLY A 236 -4.96 5.52 -1.44
N VAL A 237 -5.37 4.56 -2.26
CA VAL A 237 -6.18 4.82 -3.46
C VAL A 237 -7.50 5.52 -3.10
N TYR A 238 -8.22 5.00 -2.10
CA TYR A 238 -9.44 5.61 -1.60
C TYR A 238 -9.20 7.05 -1.12
N GLN A 239 -8.16 7.27 -0.32
CA GLN A 239 -7.76 8.61 0.14
C GLN A 239 -7.49 9.55 -1.03
N GLY A 240 -6.70 9.12 -2.02
CA GLY A 240 -6.38 9.96 -3.18
C GLY A 240 -7.60 10.34 -4.00
N PHE A 241 -8.54 9.42 -4.22
CA PHE A 241 -9.81 9.75 -4.92
C PHE A 241 -10.73 10.63 -4.07
N CYS A 242 -10.77 10.45 -2.75
CA CYS A 242 -11.49 11.38 -1.85
C CYS A 242 -10.92 12.80 -1.93
N GLU A 243 -9.60 12.94 -2.03
CA GLU A 243 -8.95 14.24 -2.20
C GLU A 243 -9.29 14.88 -3.55
N LEU A 244 -9.26 14.11 -4.65
CA LEU A 244 -9.68 14.60 -5.97
C LEU A 244 -11.15 15.02 -6.00
N LEU A 245 -12.02 14.30 -5.29
CA LEU A 245 -13.44 14.66 -5.16
C LEU A 245 -13.62 15.95 -4.35
N ALA A 246 -12.91 16.09 -3.23
CA ALA A 246 -12.96 17.29 -2.39
C ALA A 246 -12.49 18.55 -3.12
N GLU A 247 -11.53 18.42 -4.04
CA GLU A 247 -11.03 19.50 -4.89
C GLU A 247 -11.94 19.76 -6.13
N GLY A 248 -13.02 19.00 -6.29
CA GLY A 248 -13.93 19.13 -7.45
C GLY A 248 -13.30 18.71 -8.78
N LEU A 249 -12.23 17.93 -8.76
CA LEU A 249 -11.54 17.42 -9.96
C LEU A 249 -12.20 16.18 -10.55
N ILE A 250 -13.03 15.51 -9.76
CA ILE A 250 -13.92 14.42 -10.15
C ILE A 250 -15.29 14.63 -9.50
N GLU A 251 -16.34 14.04 -10.07
CA GLU A 251 -17.72 14.17 -9.60
C GLU A 251 -18.16 12.98 -8.73
N VAL A 252 -17.49 11.83 -8.89
CA VAL A 252 -17.88 10.56 -8.27
C VAL A 252 -16.64 9.74 -7.92
N LEU A 253 -16.70 9.00 -6.82
CA LEU A 253 -15.68 8.02 -6.45
C LEU A 253 -15.82 6.77 -7.32
N PRO A 254 -14.71 6.17 -7.80
CA PRO A 254 -14.75 4.87 -8.45
C PRO A 254 -15.20 3.78 -7.47
N LYS A 255 -15.95 2.80 -7.94
CA LYS A 255 -16.28 1.60 -7.17
C LYS A 255 -14.99 0.84 -6.82
N ILE A 256 -14.83 0.43 -5.56
CA ILE A 256 -13.69 -0.38 -5.11
C ILE A 256 -14.15 -1.81 -4.86
N VAL A 257 -13.67 -2.74 -5.67
CA VAL A 257 -13.84 -4.19 -5.46
C VAL A 257 -12.56 -4.73 -4.83
N ALA A 258 -12.67 -5.18 -3.58
CA ALA A 258 -11.53 -5.78 -2.89
C ALA A 258 -11.45 -7.28 -3.16
N VAL A 259 -10.23 -7.81 -3.32
CA VAL A 259 -10.00 -9.24 -3.53
C VAL A 259 -9.19 -9.82 -2.38
N GLN A 260 -9.68 -10.92 -1.82
CA GLN A 260 -8.97 -11.72 -0.82
C GLN A 260 -8.76 -13.16 -1.28
N ALA A 261 -7.75 -13.83 -0.73
CA ALA A 261 -7.62 -15.28 -0.90
C ALA A 261 -8.65 -15.99 0.01
N GLU A 262 -9.40 -16.94 -0.53
CA GLU A 262 -10.48 -17.64 0.19
C GLU A 262 -9.98 -18.30 1.48
N ASN A 263 -8.77 -18.82 1.49
CA ASN A 263 -8.14 -19.43 2.65
C ASN A 263 -7.75 -18.45 3.78
N CYS A 264 -7.85 -17.14 3.53
CA CYS A 264 -7.56 -16.09 4.51
C CYS A 264 -8.34 -14.81 4.15
N ALA A 265 -9.66 -14.77 4.42
CA ALA A 265 -10.57 -13.73 3.95
C ALA A 265 -11.39 -13.07 5.07
N PRO A 266 -10.73 -12.43 6.08
CA PRO A 266 -11.44 -11.80 7.20
C PRO A 266 -12.32 -10.63 6.78
N LEU A 267 -11.91 -9.85 5.77
CA LEU A 267 -12.71 -8.72 5.28
C LEU A 267 -13.96 -9.20 4.54
N ALA A 268 -13.86 -10.29 3.77
CA ALA A 268 -15.01 -10.89 3.09
C ALA A 268 -16.01 -11.43 4.10
N GLN A 269 -15.55 -12.09 5.16
CA GLN A 269 -16.40 -12.55 6.24
C GLN A 269 -17.12 -11.38 6.91
N ALA A 270 -16.38 -10.36 7.35
CA ALA A 270 -16.96 -9.18 8.01
C ALA A 270 -17.98 -8.46 7.11
N PHE A 271 -17.67 -8.31 5.83
CA PHE A 271 -18.56 -7.68 4.86
C PHE A 271 -19.87 -8.44 4.67
N HIS A 272 -19.79 -9.77 4.56
CA HIS A 272 -20.95 -10.66 4.43
C HIS A 272 -21.83 -10.62 5.70
N GLU A 273 -21.21 -10.59 6.87
CA GLU A 273 -21.88 -10.51 8.17
C GLU A 273 -22.38 -9.07 8.48
N GLN A 274 -22.16 -8.11 7.57
CA GLN A 274 -22.45 -6.69 7.76
C GLN A 274 -21.79 -6.08 9.01
N CYS A 275 -20.70 -6.70 9.46
CA CYS A 275 -19.88 -6.25 10.58
C CYS A 275 -18.80 -5.30 10.06
N LEU A 276 -18.75 -4.06 10.57
CA LEU A 276 -17.70 -3.09 10.23
C LEU A 276 -16.50 -3.15 11.18
N GLU A 277 -16.48 -4.10 12.08
CA GLU A 277 -15.40 -4.30 13.04
C GLU A 277 -14.35 -5.29 12.53
N LYS A 278 -13.21 -5.33 13.22
CA LYS A 278 -12.12 -6.25 12.91
C LYS A 278 -12.55 -7.69 13.21
N VAL A 279 -12.60 -8.51 12.17
CA VAL A 279 -12.81 -9.97 12.27
C VAL A 279 -11.45 -10.65 12.13
N THR A 280 -11.23 -11.69 12.92
CA THR A 280 -10.04 -12.55 12.86
C THR A 280 -10.44 -13.92 12.34
N VAL A 281 -9.73 -14.42 11.34
CA VAL A 281 -9.94 -15.76 10.78
C VAL A 281 -8.70 -16.64 10.98
N GLN A 282 -8.87 -17.94 10.86
CA GLN A 282 -7.75 -18.86 10.74
C GLN A 282 -7.16 -18.76 9.33
N ASN A 283 -5.88 -18.46 9.22
CA ASN A 283 -5.16 -18.55 7.95
C ASN A 283 -4.90 -20.03 7.61
N LYS A 284 -5.57 -20.55 6.59
CA LYS A 284 -5.46 -21.95 6.13
C LYS A 284 -4.33 -22.14 5.10
N GLY A 285 -3.54 -21.08 4.84
CA GLY A 285 -2.47 -21.06 3.85
C GLY A 285 -2.95 -20.66 2.45
N THR A 286 -2.20 -19.77 1.81
CA THR A 286 -2.42 -19.34 0.43
C THR A 286 -1.09 -18.99 -0.24
N ILE A 287 -0.98 -19.25 -1.54
CA ILE A 287 0.17 -18.80 -2.35
C ILE A 287 0.20 -17.28 -2.51
N ALA A 288 -0.94 -16.60 -2.31
CA ALA A 288 -1.04 -15.13 -2.33
C ALA A 288 -0.60 -14.51 -0.98
N GLU A 289 0.65 -14.77 -0.57
CA GLU A 289 1.21 -14.38 0.74
C GLU A 289 1.02 -12.89 1.08
N GLY A 290 1.05 -12.00 0.08
CA GLY A 290 0.92 -10.56 0.29
C GLY A 290 -0.45 -10.13 0.84
N ILE A 291 -1.48 -10.98 0.72
CA ILE A 291 -2.82 -10.76 1.26
C ILE A 291 -3.25 -11.80 2.31
N ALA A 292 -2.32 -12.68 2.73
CA ALA A 292 -2.56 -13.70 3.75
C ALA A 292 -2.55 -13.10 5.17
N ILE A 293 -3.44 -12.16 5.44
CA ILE A 293 -3.55 -11.41 6.69
C ILE A 293 -4.83 -11.80 7.43
N ALA A 294 -4.67 -12.56 8.52
CA ALA A 294 -5.78 -13.13 9.29
C ALA A 294 -6.56 -12.10 10.12
N ALA A 295 -5.91 -11.01 10.51
CA ALA A 295 -6.48 -9.95 11.35
C ALA A 295 -5.97 -8.56 10.91
N PRO A 296 -6.51 -7.99 9.82
CA PRO A 296 -6.07 -6.68 9.33
C PRO A 296 -6.30 -5.59 10.38
N GLU A 297 -5.26 -4.84 10.73
CA GLU A 297 -5.36 -3.76 11.73
C GLU A 297 -6.31 -2.64 11.28
N ARG A 298 -6.34 -2.34 9.99
CA ARG A 298 -7.20 -1.30 9.40
C ARG A 298 -8.51 -1.82 8.81
N ALA A 299 -9.00 -2.98 9.27
CA ALA A 299 -10.21 -3.63 8.74
C ALA A 299 -11.41 -2.67 8.66
N THR A 300 -11.70 -1.95 9.75
CA THR A 300 -12.81 -0.97 9.82
C THR A 300 -12.69 0.11 8.74
N GLN A 301 -11.48 0.65 8.52
CA GLN A 301 -11.24 1.67 7.50
C GLN A 301 -11.40 1.09 6.08
N ILE A 302 -10.94 -0.14 5.84
CA ILE A 302 -11.07 -0.83 4.55
C ILE A 302 -12.56 -1.08 4.24
N LEU A 303 -13.31 -1.64 5.19
CA LEU A 303 -14.74 -1.93 5.04
C LEU A 303 -15.54 -0.64 4.82
N HIS A 304 -15.18 0.44 5.52
CA HIS A 304 -15.76 1.76 5.29
C HIS A 304 -15.50 2.26 3.87
N ALA A 305 -14.27 2.21 3.38
CA ALA A 305 -13.91 2.64 2.04
C ALA A 305 -14.69 1.86 0.95
N ILE A 306 -14.80 0.54 1.11
CA ILE A 306 -15.56 -0.32 0.19
C ILE A 306 -17.04 0.10 0.18
N LYS A 307 -17.63 0.31 1.37
CA LYS A 307 -19.04 0.73 1.49
C LYS A 307 -19.29 2.12 0.88
N GLN A 308 -18.41 3.09 1.14
CA GLN A 308 -18.54 4.46 0.63
C GLN A 308 -18.42 4.54 -0.90
N THR A 309 -17.78 3.57 -1.53
CA THR A 309 -17.61 3.47 -2.98
C THR A 309 -18.63 2.53 -3.65
N ASN A 310 -19.69 2.12 -2.94
CA ASN A 310 -20.64 1.11 -3.40
C ASN A 310 -19.95 -0.17 -3.91
N GLY A 311 -18.81 -0.50 -3.31
CA GLY A 311 -18.01 -1.65 -3.65
C GLY A 311 -18.44 -2.93 -2.96
N TYR A 312 -17.67 -3.98 -3.19
CA TYR A 312 -17.88 -5.29 -2.57
C TYR A 312 -16.56 -6.07 -2.46
N ILE A 313 -16.61 -7.26 -1.90
CA ILE A 313 -15.43 -8.12 -1.72
C ILE A 313 -15.63 -9.43 -2.45
N VAL A 314 -14.60 -9.84 -3.19
CA VAL A 314 -14.53 -11.12 -3.91
C VAL A 314 -13.43 -11.98 -3.31
N THR A 315 -13.67 -13.28 -3.17
CA THR A 315 -12.63 -14.23 -2.79
C THR A 315 -12.17 -15.06 -3.98
N ALA A 316 -10.88 -15.40 -4.00
CA ALA A 316 -10.28 -16.29 -4.98
C ALA A 316 -9.66 -17.51 -4.28
N ASN A 317 -10.00 -18.72 -4.73
CA ASN A 317 -9.39 -19.93 -4.21
C ASN A 317 -8.03 -20.24 -4.89
N GLU A 318 -7.27 -21.17 -4.32
CA GLU A 318 -5.90 -21.49 -4.78
C GLU A 318 -5.86 -21.97 -6.24
N LYS A 319 -6.89 -22.69 -6.71
CA LYS A 319 -6.98 -23.15 -8.10
C LYS A 319 -7.19 -21.98 -9.05
N GLU A 320 -8.09 -21.06 -8.69
CA GLU A 320 -8.36 -19.84 -9.45
C GLU A 320 -7.13 -18.93 -9.50
N ILE A 321 -6.41 -18.78 -8.39
CA ILE A 321 -5.18 -17.98 -8.33
C ILE A 321 -4.11 -18.55 -9.27
N LYS A 322 -3.90 -19.87 -9.26
CA LYS A 322 -2.93 -20.54 -10.18
C LYS A 322 -3.33 -20.38 -11.64
N ALA A 323 -4.61 -20.57 -11.97
CA ALA A 323 -5.10 -20.38 -13.33
C ALA A 323 -4.95 -18.92 -13.78
N ALA A 324 -5.27 -17.96 -12.93
CA ALA A 324 -5.11 -16.54 -13.17
C ALA A 324 -3.64 -16.13 -13.40
N HIS A 325 -2.72 -16.72 -12.64
CA HIS A 325 -1.28 -16.51 -12.81
C HIS A 325 -0.81 -16.93 -14.22
N THR A 326 -1.23 -18.12 -14.66
CA THR A 326 -0.93 -18.62 -16.02
C THR A 326 -1.56 -17.74 -17.09
N ALA A 327 -2.81 -17.29 -16.88
CA ALA A 327 -3.53 -16.45 -17.83
C ALA A 327 -2.91 -15.05 -17.98
N LEU A 328 -2.43 -14.44 -16.89
CA LEU A 328 -1.68 -13.18 -16.96
C LEU A 328 -0.33 -13.34 -17.68
N ALA A 329 0.39 -14.43 -17.39
CA ALA A 329 1.65 -14.73 -18.09
C ALA A 329 1.45 -14.90 -19.60
N ALA A 330 0.35 -15.54 -20.03
CA ALA A 330 -0.04 -15.67 -21.43
C ALA A 330 -0.39 -14.33 -22.09
N LYS A 331 -0.74 -13.31 -21.31
CA LYS A 331 -0.95 -11.92 -21.76
C LYS A 331 0.32 -11.06 -21.70
N GLY A 332 1.46 -11.65 -21.32
CA GLY A 332 2.76 -10.95 -21.20
C GLY A 332 3.06 -10.37 -19.81
N PHE A 333 2.21 -10.59 -18.80
CA PHE A 333 2.41 -10.06 -17.45
C PHE A 333 2.84 -11.15 -16.47
N TYR A 334 4.14 -11.24 -16.18
CA TYR A 334 4.66 -12.18 -15.18
C TYR A 334 4.68 -11.53 -13.79
N VAL A 335 3.71 -11.91 -12.97
CA VAL A 335 3.38 -11.26 -11.69
C VAL A 335 3.51 -12.19 -10.50
N GLU A 336 3.58 -11.63 -9.29
CA GLU A 336 3.50 -12.41 -8.05
C GLU A 336 2.09 -12.99 -7.83
N PRO A 337 1.95 -14.08 -7.02
CA PRO A 337 0.66 -14.73 -6.78
C PRO A 337 -0.41 -13.81 -6.19
N THR A 338 -0.04 -12.79 -5.41
CA THR A 338 -0.98 -11.77 -4.89
C THR A 338 -1.66 -10.99 -6.03
N THR A 339 -0.92 -10.63 -7.05
CA THR A 339 -1.47 -9.99 -8.25
C THR A 339 -2.35 -10.95 -9.05
N ALA A 340 -1.95 -12.23 -9.12
CA ALA A 340 -2.78 -13.27 -9.74
C ALA A 340 -4.11 -13.48 -9.00
N ALA A 341 -4.12 -13.42 -7.67
CA ALA A 341 -5.35 -13.45 -6.89
C ALA A 341 -6.28 -12.29 -7.25
N ASN A 342 -5.72 -11.09 -7.45
CA ASN A 342 -6.51 -9.93 -7.90
C ASN A 342 -7.15 -10.16 -9.26
N TYR A 343 -6.40 -10.70 -10.20
CA TYR A 343 -6.93 -11.03 -11.53
C TYR A 343 -7.98 -12.15 -11.47
N ALA A 344 -7.84 -13.14 -10.58
CA ALA A 344 -8.89 -14.14 -10.33
C ALA A 344 -10.18 -13.48 -9.82
N GLY A 345 -10.07 -12.47 -8.97
CA GLY A 345 -11.22 -11.67 -8.53
C GLY A 345 -11.87 -10.89 -9.67
N TYR A 346 -11.06 -10.30 -10.56
CA TYR A 346 -11.54 -9.65 -11.77
C TYR A 346 -12.36 -10.59 -12.67
N LEU A 347 -11.91 -11.83 -12.86
CA LEU A 347 -12.64 -12.82 -13.67
C LEU A 347 -14.01 -13.20 -13.10
N LYS A 348 -14.28 -12.88 -11.83
CA LYS A 348 -15.57 -13.06 -11.15
C LYS A 348 -16.43 -11.79 -11.13
N HIS A 349 -15.85 -10.66 -11.53
CA HIS A 349 -16.58 -9.41 -11.60
C HIS A 349 -17.56 -9.41 -12.78
N GLU A 350 -18.82 -9.14 -12.50
CA GLU A 350 -19.85 -8.98 -13.55
C GLU A 350 -19.70 -7.61 -14.20
N LYS A 351 -18.90 -7.59 -15.27
CA LYS A 351 -18.55 -6.37 -15.97
C LYS A 351 -19.73 -5.83 -16.77
N ALA A 352 -20.09 -4.57 -16.56
CA ALA A 352 -21.06 -3.88 -17.39
C ALA A 352 -20.49 -3.56 -18.79
N ALA A 353 -21.38 -3.32 -19.76
CA ALA A 353 -20.94 -2.91 -21.08
C ALA A 353 -20.16 -1.57 -21.01
N HIS A 354 -18.97 -1.54 -21.60
CA HIS A 354 -18.07 -0.38 -21.61
C HIS A 354 -17.56 0.09 -20.24
N GLU A 355 -17.73 -0.70 -19.17
CA GLU A 355 -17.18 -0.39 -17.85
C GLU A 355 -15.67 -0.23 -17.92
N LEU A 356 -15.18 0.93 -17.48
CA LEU A 356 -13.76 1.23 -17.41
C LEU A 356 -13.18 0.70 -16.10
N ILE A 357 -12.37 -0.36 -16.18
CA ILE A 357 -11.80 -1.04 -15.01
C ILE A 357 -10.31 -0.80 -14.94
N VAL A 358 -9.78 -0.53 -13.74
CA VAL A 358 -8.35 -0.49 -13.49
C VAL A 358 -7.96 -1.49 -12.40
N MET A 359 -6.88 -2.23 -12.65
CA MET A 359 -6.29 -3.19 -11.71
C MET A 359 -4.80 -2.92 -11.50
N PRO A 360 -4.27 -3.01 -10.26
CA PRO A 360 -2.85 -2.98 -10.01
C PRO A 360 -2.17 -4.30 -10.39
N LEU A 361 -1.03 -4.23 -11.05
CA LEU A 361 -0.04 -5.31 -11.08
C LEU A 361 0.99 -5.02 -9.96
N CYS A 362 0.68 -5.48 -8.76
CA CYS A 362 1.28 -5.06 -7.49
C CYS A 362 2.77 -5.37 -7.34
N GLY A 363 3.20 -6.54 -7.81
CA GLY A 363 4.57 -7.02 -7.66
C GLY A 363 4.99 -7.98 -8.76
N ALA A 364 6.28 -7.96 -9.09
CA ALA A 364 6.86 -8.79 -10.14
C ALA A 364 6.95 -10.27 -9.74
N GLY A 365 6.67 -11.17 -10.68
CA GLY A 365 6.78 -12.61 -10.49
C GLY A 365 8.19 -13.07 -10.15
N LEU A 366 9.22 -12.40 -10.66
CA LEU A 366 10.63 -12.69 -10.36
C LEU A 366 11.01 -12.58 -8.88
N LYS A 367 10.23 -11.88 -8.06
CA LYS A 367 10.44 -11.81 -6.61
C LYS A 367 9.94 -13.05 -5.87
N ALA A 368 9.02 -13.79 -6.46
CA ALA A 368 8.37 -14.95 -5.85
C ALA A 368 9.05 -16.30 -6.20
N VAL A 369 9.99 -16.30 -7.12
CA VAL A 369 10.74 -17.51 -7.57
C VAL A 369 12.09 -17.65 -6.90
#